data_e229e7a8e408f6fbb1270e16f4832e63
#
_entry.id   e229e7a8e408f6fbb1270e16f4832e63
#
_cell.length_a   1.000
_cell.length_b   1.000
_cell.length_c   1.000
_cell.angle_alpha   90.00
_cell.angle_beta   90.00
_cell.angle_gamma   90.00
#
_symmetry.space_group_name_H-M   'P 1'
#
loop_
_entity.id
_entity.type
_entity.pdbx_description
1 polymer ?
#
loop_
_entity_poly.entity_id
_entity_poly.type
_entity_poly.pdbx_seq_one_letter_code
_entity_poly.pdbx_strand_id
1 'polypeptide(L)'
;MNIRSLFSTLLLVLASSFTFANSVSGWKPLLSANELNQILQAHSDAVTIIDIRPPNALDPDSSYNAGHIPGALSSPYGNWRGPAENPGKFLSQSQLTTLVQGLGLTADTPTVVLHKGDSYSDFGAAARVYWTLKTAGLQQLAVVDGGFLAWKQAGLPISKEVTKVSPSSYPATIQADWLASTNDVEQQLNRSNTKLLDARPEAFFLGEKWHGAAAKPGTISGADDFDNKQWFRSGGPLLEAPERLQTLVQQNGLDQAEVTVSFCNTGHWAATNWFVLSEVVGQEGVKLYPESMVEWSAAGLPMDNVPGRLKWAWLNTKQWFTNTF
;
A
#
# COMPACT_ATOMS: atom_id res chain seq x y z
N MET A 1 -75.34 5.19 -12.46
CA MET A 1 -74.61 6.24 -11.72
C MET A 1 -73.33 5.63 -11.17
N ASN A 2 -72.23 5.71 -11.94
CA ASN A 2 -70.96 5.01 -11.62
C ASN A 2 -69.99 5.99 -11.00
N ILE A 3 -69.62 5.74 -9.75
CA ILE A 3 -68.60 6.47 -9.01
C ILE A 3 -67.26 5.72 -9.21
N ARG A 4 -66.36 6.28 -10.00
CA ARG A 4 -64.99 5.80 -10.11
C ARG A 4 -64.13 6.45 -9.04
N SER A 5 -63.64 5.62 -8.11
CA SER A 5 -62.67 5.98 -7.09
C SER A 5 -61.27 6.08 -7.72
N LEU A 6 -60.68 7.26 -7.71
CA LEU A 6 -59.27 7.48 -8.05
C LEU A 6 -58.41 7.25 -6.78
N PHE A 7 -57.64 6.18 -6.78
CA PHE A 7 -56.54 6.02 -5.84
C PHE A 7 -55.29 6.69 -6.40
N SER A 8 -54.92 7.84 -5.86
CA SER A 8 -53.63 8.50 -6.12
C SER A 8 -52.57 7.86 -5.23
N THR A 9 -51.70 7.06 -5.80
CA THR A 9 -50.54 6.51 -5.13
C THR A 9 -49.45 7.57 -5.06
N LEU A 10 -49.19 8.12 -3.90
CA LEU A 10 -48.13 9.07 -3.62
C LEU A 10 -46.79 8.28 -3.55
N LEU A 11 -45.97 8.35 -4.58
CA LEU A 11 -44.63 7.77 -4.59
C LEU A 11 -43.69 8.68 -3.77
N LEU A 12 -43.37 8.31 -2.55
CA LEU A 12 -42.35 8.97 -1.74
C LEU A 12 -40.97 8.59 -2.31
N VAL A 13 -40.38 9.45 -3.09
CA VAL A 13 -38.96 9.35 -3.50
C VAL A 13 -38.11 9.76 -2.29
N LEU A 14 -37.58 8.78 -1.59
CA LEU A 14 -36.51 8.99 -0.59
C LEU A 14 -35.24 9.42 -1.37
N ALA A 15 -35.04 10.73 -1.46
CA ALA A 15 -33.76 11.28 -1.89
C ALA A 15 -32.73 10.96 -0.78
N SER A 16 -31.92 9.93 -1.01
CA SER A 16 -30.73 9.68 -0.20
C SER A 16 -29.80 10.87 -0.42
N SER A 17 -29.72 11.77 0.56
CA SER A 17 -28.73 12.84 0.62
C SER A 17 -27.38 12.17 0.78
N PHE A 18 -26.64 11.95 -0.32
CA PHE A 18 -25.21 11.74 -0.26
C PHE A 18 -24.61 13.02 0.31
N THR A 19 -24.33 13.05 1.59
CA THR A 19 -23.44 14.02 2.19
C THR A 19 -22.06 13.77 1.56
N PHE A 20 -21.68 14.60 0.60
CA PHE A 20 -20.29 14.69 0.17
C PHE A 20 -19.50 15.03 1.42
N ALA A 21 -18.65 14.10 1.87
CA ALA A 21 -17.67 14.37 2.90
C ALA A 21 -16.92 15.64 2.47
N ASN A 22 -16.78 16.62 3.37
CA ASN A 22 -16.04 17.85 3.08
C ASN A 22 -14.61 17.45 2.70
N SER A 23 -14.31 17.40 1.40
CA SER A 23 -12.97 17.12 0.92
C SER A 23 -12.05 18.25 1.39
N VAL A 24 -10.98 17.89 2.08
CA VAL A 24 -9.95 18.85 2.50
C VAL A 24 -9.35 19.48 1.25
N SER A 25 -9.37 20.80 1.17
CA SER A 25 -8.85 21.52 -0.01
C SER A 25 -7.36 21.19 -0.24
N GLY A 26 -7.02 20.87 -1.48
CA GLY A 26 -5.66 20.48 -1.88
C GLY A 26 -5.30 19.02 -1.57
N TRP A 27 -6.27 18.19 -1.12
CA TRP A 27 -6.04 16.77 -0.85
C TRP A 27 -5.78 15.98 -2.13
N LYS A 28 -4.73 15.16 -2.10
CA LYS A 28 -4.38 14.20 -3.13
C LYS A 28 -3.65 12.99 -2.51
N PRO A 29 -3.58 11.84 -3.17
CA PRO A 29 -2.95 10.64 -2.62
C PRO A 29 -1.46 10.78 -2.27
N LEU A 30 -0.74 11.65 -2.96
CA LEU A 30 0.67 11.94 -2.73
C LEU A 30 0.84 13.42 -2.42
N LEU A 31 1.27 13.75 -1.21
CA LEU A 31 1.50 15.12 -0.74
C LEU A 31 3.00 15.37 -0.54
N SER A 32 3.50 16.52 -0.98
CA SER A 32 4.79 17.01 -0.49
C SER A 32 4.70 17.46 0.97
N ALA A 33 5.83 17.56 1.65
CA ALA A 33 5.87 18.08 3.03
C ALA A 33 5.26 19.48 3.16
N ASN A 34 5.51 20.37 2.19
CA ASN A 34 4.95 21.72 2.19
C ASN A 34 3.44 21.75 1.98
N GLU A 35 2.89 20.91 1.09
CA GLU A 35 1.44 20.79 0.88
C GLU A 35 0.75 20.24 2.12
N LEU A 36 1.33 19.22 2.76
CA LEU A 36 0.80 18.72 4.04
C LEU A 36 0.82 19.83 5.11
N ASN A 37 1.91 20.59 5.22
CA ASN A 37 1.99 21.69 6.18
C ASN A 37 0.90 22.74 5.93
N GLN A 38 0.63 23.12 4.69
CA GLN A 38 -0.45 24.05 4.35
C GLN A 38 -1.83 23.51 4.75
N ILE A 39 -2.07 22.23 4.52
CA ILE A 39 -3.31 21.54 4.93
C ILE A 39 -3.43 21.56 6.46
N LEU A 40 -2.37 21.25 7.20
CA LEU A 40 -2.37 21.26 8.66
C LEU A 40 -2.58 22.64 9.26
N GLN A 41 -2.04 23.69 8.65
CA GLN A 41 -2.30 25.08 9.08
C GLN A 41 -3.77 25.49 8.93
N ALA A 42 -4.46 24.96 7.92
CA ALA A 42 -5.87 25.26 7.68
C ALA A 42 -6.84 24.31 8.42
N HIS A 43 -6.42 23.06 8.68
CA HIS A 43 -7.30 21.96 9.12
C HIS A 43 -6.61 21.01 10.12
N SER A 44 -5.85 21.52 11.10
CA SER A 44 -5.06 20.70 12.04
C SER A 44 -5.87 19.60 12.73
N ASP A 45 -7.09 19.93 13.16
CA ASP A 45 -7.95 19.03 13.95
C ASP A 45 -8.72 18.01 13.10
N ALA A 46 -8.71 18.18 11.76
CA ALA A 46 -9.43 17.31 10.85
C ALA A 46 -8.56 16.22 10.24
N VAL A 47 -7.22 16.33 10.32
CA VAL A 47 -6.28 15.40 9.67
C VAL A 47 -5.58 14.53 10.70
N THR A 48 -5.63 13.23 10.50
CA THR A 48 -4.85 12.27 11.29
C THR A 48 -3.58 11.89 10.54
N ILE A 49 -2.42 12.00 11.20
CA ILE A 49 -1.13 11.53 10.67
C ILE A 49 -0.76 10.25 11.40
N ILE A 50 -0.49 9.19 10.63
CA ILE A 50 0.00 7.91 11.14
C ILE A 50 1.49 7.80 10.80
N ASP A 51 2.34 7.91 11.80
CA ASP A 51 3.78 7.70 11.67
C ASP A 51 4.10 6.22 11.86
N ILE A 52 4.57 5.58 10.79
CA ILE A 52 4.84 4.12 10.77
C ILE A 52 6.27 3.76 11.16
N ARG A 53 7.11 4.75 11.53
CA ARG A 53 8.45 4.50 12.06
C ARG A 53 8.36 3.81 13.43
N PRO A 54 9.38 3.02 13.83
CA PRO A 54 9.41 2.44 15.17
C PRO A 54 9.43 3.54 16.25
N PRO A 55 8.87 3.27 17.46
CA PRO A 55 8.90 4.24 18.56
C PRO A 55 10.32 4.63 18.93
N ASN A 56 11.25 3.66 18.93
CA ASN A 56 12.66 3.86 19.24
C ASN A 56 13.55 3.20 18.19
N ALA A 57 14.59 3.90 17.77
CA ALA A 57 15.64 3.40 16.89
C ALA A 57 16.98 4.06 17.25
N LEU A 58 18.10 3.43 16.85
CA LEU A 58 19.44 3.99 17.05
C LEU A 58 19.64 5.28 16.23
N ASP A 59 19.12 5.29 15.01
CA ASP A 59 19.05 6.50 14.20
C ASP A 59 17.86 7.35 14.65
N PRO A 60 18.09 8.60 15.11
CA PRO A 60 17.01 9.48 15.56
C PRO A 60 15.95 9.74 14.49
N ASP A 61 16.33 9.82 13.21
CA ASP A 61 15.40 10.07 12.12
C ASP A 61 14.54 8.83 11.79
N SER A 62 14.93 7.66 12.27
CA SER A 62 14.14 6.43 12.23
C SER A 62 13.24 6.24 13.45
N SER A 63 13.28 7.14 14.45
CA SER A 63 12.57 7.02 15.73
C SER A 63 11.45 8.05 15.87
N TYR A 64 10.21 7.58 16.06
CA TYR A 64 9.08 8.46 16.39
C TYR A 64 9.34 9.28 17.65
N ASN A 65 9.84 8.66 18.74
CA ASN A 65 10.06 9.32 20.03
C ASN A 65 11.19 10.36 19.99
N ALA A 66 12.14 10.26 19.06
CA ALA A 66 13.19 11.24 18.88
C ALA A 66 12.68 12.55 18.23
N GLY A 67 11.56 12.46 17.49
CA GLY A 67 10.89 13.58 16.85
C GLY A 67 9.91 13.13 15.77
N HIS A 68 8.74 13.76 15.72
CA HIS A 68 7.66 13.47 14.77
C HIS A 68 6.92 14.76 14.39
N ILE A 69 6.08 14.70 13.37
CA ILE A 69 5.19 15.81 12.99
C ILE A 69 4.22 16.05 14.16
N PRO A 70 3.99 17.31 14.61
CA PRO A 70 3.06 17.60 15.68
C PRO A 70 1.69 16.96 15.43
N GLY A 71 1.15 16.29 16.45
CA GLY A 71 -0.13 15.60 16.34
C GLY A 71 -0.10 14.21 15.69
N ALA A 72 1.04 13.76 15.16
CA ALA A 72 1.14 12.42 14.57
C ALA A 72 0.96 11.31 15.62
N LEU A 73 0.27 10.24 15.23
CA LEU A 73 0.07 9.02 16.00
C LEU A 73 1.12 7.98 15.65
N SER A 74 1.74 7.35 16.66
CA SER A 74 2.67 6.25 16.43
C SER A 74 1.92 4.96 16.11
N SER A 75 2.14 4.40 14.93
CA SER A 75 1.65 3.07 14.55
C SER A 75 2.70 2.33 13.72
N PRO A 76 3.69 1.70 14.37
CA PRO A 76 4.82 1.07 13.70
C PRO A 76 4.40 0.11 12.59
N TYR A 77 5.15 0.10 11.50
CA TYR A 77 4.85 -0.71 10.31
C TYR A 77 4.56 -2.18 10.60
N GLY A 78 5.21 -2.75 11.62
CA GLY A 78 4.98 -4.13 12.05
C GLY A 78 3.53 -4.42 12.44
N ASN A 79 2.78 -3.43 12.93
CA ASN A 79 1.35 -3.59 13.29
C ASN A 79 0.45 -3.85 12.07
N TRP A 80 0.94 -3.55 10.86
CA TRP A 80 0.24 -3.66 9.58
C TRP A 80 0.63 -4.91 8.79
N ARG A 81 1.38 -5.82 9.41
CA ARG A 81 1.97 -6.98 8.74
C ARG A 81 1.45 -8.28 9.33
N GLY A 82 1.52 -9.33 8.51
CA GLY A 82 1.31 -10.70 8.97
C GLY A 82 2.45 -11.21 9.86
N PRO A 83 2.33 -12.45 10.35
CA PRO A 83 3.35 -13.07 11.20
C PRO A 83 4.65 -13.34 10.42
N ALA A 84 5.73 -13.65 11.15
CA ALA A 84 7.08 -13.78 10.59
C ALA A 84 7.19 -14.84 9.48
N GLU A 85 6.44 -15.92 9.57
CA GLU A 85 6.38 -17.01 8.57
C GLU A 85 5.66 -16.58 7.28
N ASN A 86 4.74 -15.62 7.35
CA ASN A 86 4.09 -15.01 6.20
C ASN A 86 3.86 -13.51 6.43
N PRO A 87 4.90 -12.67 6.31
CA PRO A 87 4.78 -11.23 6.57
C PRO A 87 3.84 -10.51 5.61
N GLY A 88 3.52 -11.14 4.47
CA GLY A 88 2.58 -10.66 3.48
C GLY A 88 1.12 -10.86 3.87
N LYS A 89 0.83 -11.83 4.73
CA LYS A 89 -0.53 -12.20 5.09
C LYS A 89 -1.37 -11.00 5.49
N PHE A 90 -2.53 -10.86 4.83
CA PHE A 90 -3.43 -9.76 5.11
C PHE A 90 -4.07 -9.93 6.49
N LEU A 91 -4.23 -8.83 7.21
CA LEU A 91 -4.86 -8.83 8.53
C LEU A 91 -6.33 -9.27 8.41
N SER A 92 -6.80 -10.02 9.40
CA SER A 92 -8.22 -10.36 9.49
C SER A 92 -9.06 -9.09 9.71
N GLN A 93 -10.33 -9.14 9.36
CA GLN A 93 -11.25 -8.03 9.56
C GLN A 93 -11.30 -7.57 11.02
N SER A 94 -11.22 -8.49 11.99
CA SER A 94 -11.19 -8.14 13.42
C SER A 94 -9.90 -7.41 13.81
N GLN A 95 -8.74 -7.84 13.30
CA GLN A 95 -7.46 -7.16 13.54
C GLN A 95 -7.45 -5.76 12.91
N LEU A 96 -7.93 -5.63 11.67
CA LEU A 96 -8.08 -4.32 11.01
C LEU A 96 -9.00 -3.39 11.78
N THR A 97 -10.17 -3.89 12.21
CA THR A 97 -11.12 -3.11 12.99
C THR A 97 -10.48 -2.61 14.28
N THR A 98 -9.81 -3.48 15.03
CA THR A 98 -9.12 -3.10 16.27
C THR A 98 -8.05 -2.03 16.02
N LEU A 99 -7.24 -2.20 14.96
CA LEU A 99 -6.17 -1.26 14.61
C LEU A 99 -6.72 0.11 14.21
N VAL A 100 -7.70 0.15 13.32
CA VAL A 100 -8.33 1.37 12.82
C VAL A 100 -9.06 2.11 13.94
N GLN A 101 -9.83 1.40 14.77
CA GLN A 101 -10.51 1.98 15.94
C GLN A 101 -9.52 2.55 16.94
N GLY A 102 -8.43 1.82 17.25
CA GLY A 102 -7.40 2.26 18.19
C GLY A 102 -6.70 3.58 17.76
N LEU A 103 -6.68 3.86 16.45
CA LEU A 103 -6.17 5.10 15.87
C LEU A 103 -7.26 6.19 15.73
N GLY A 104 -8.49 5.96 16.21
CA GLY A 104 -9.59 6.91 16.13
C GLY A 104 -10.13 7.16 14.72
N LEU A 105 -9.81 6.30 13.74
CA LEU A 105 -10.16 6.51 12.34
C LEU A 105 -11.60 6.10 12.03
N THR A 106 -12.18 6.75 11.02
CA THR A 106 -13.47 6.44 10.41
C THR A 106 -13.32 6.41 8.89
N ALA A 107 -14.36 6.03 8.15
CA ALA A 107 -14.31 6.00 6.69
C ALA A 107 -13.88 7.35 6.07
N ASP A 108 -14.32 8.46 6.68
CA ASP A 108 -14.16 9.81 6.16
C ASP A 108 -13.00 10.59 6.82
N THR A 109 -12.26 9.97 7.76
CA THR A 109 -11.12 10.64 8.42
C THR A 109 -9.99 10.87 7.42
N PRO A 110 -9.64 12.13 7.09
CA PRO A 110 -8.48 12.42 6.27
C PRO A 110 -7.21 11.91 6.96
N THR A 111 -6.56 10.93 6.35
CA THR A 111 -5.47 10.20 6.99
C THR A 111 -4.21 10.21 6.13
N VAL A 112 -3.11 10.67 6.71
CA VAL A 112 -1.79 10.73 6.09
C VAL A 112 -0.91 9.65 6.67
N VAL A 113 -0.28 8.85 5.82
CA VAL A 113 0.73 7.86 6.22
C VAL A 113 2.12 8.47 6.06
N LEU A 114 2.88 8.48 7.15
CA LEU A 114 4.22 9.02 7.21
C LEU A 114 5.24 7.92 7.48
N HIS A 115 6.20 7.76 6.55
CA HIS A 115 7.37 6.90 6.67
C HIS A 115 8.63 7.73 6.93
N LYS A 116 9.80 7.09 7.04
CA LYS A 116 11.07 7.82 7.24
C LYS A 116 11.44 8.69 6.03
N GLY A 117 11.37 8.13 4.82
CA GLY A 117 11.72 8.82 3.58
C GLY A 117 13.18 8.68 3.18
N ASP A 118 13.85 7.57 3.50
CA ASP A 118 15.26 7.37 3.15
C ASP A 118 15.49 6.55 1.88
N SER A 119 14.49 5.81 1.41
CA SER A 119 14.63 4.92 0.26
C SER A 119 13.30 4.64 -0.44
N TYR A 120 13.38 4.15 -1.68
CA TYR A 120 12.22 3.63 -2.40
C TYR A 120 11.55 2.46 -1.67
N SER A 121 12.32 1.65 -0.95
CA SER A 121 11.79 0.53 -0.18
C SER A 121 11.00 1.02 1.04
N ASP A 122 11.46 2.05 1.73
CA ASP A 122 10.76 2.64 2.85
C ASP A 122 9.41 3.28 2.42
N PHE A 123 9.35 3.87 1.22
CA PHE A 123 8.08 4.29 0.60
C PHE A 123 7.10 3.11 0.45
N GLY A 124 7.59 1.92 0.11
CA GLY A 124 6.77 0.71 0.00
C GLY A 124 6.06 0.35 1.31
N ALA A 125 6.63 0.67 2.48
CA ALA A 125 5.95 0.52 3.75
C ALA A 125 4.74 1.46 3.87
N ALA A 126 4.89 2.74 3.49
CA ALA A 126 3.79 3.71 3.49
C ALA A 126 2.70 3.32 2.49
N ALA A 127 3.07 2.94 1.27
CA ALA A 127 2.13 2.47 0.25
C ALA A 127 1.35 1.23 0.72
N ARG A 128 2.00 0.30 1.45
CA ARG A 128 1.33 -0.88 2.01
C ARG A 128 0.31 -0.51 3.10
N VAL A 129 0.65 0.45 3.98
CA VAL A 129 -0.30 0.93 5.01
C VAL A 129 -1.44 1.69 4.36
N TYR A 130 -1.17 2.57 3.41
CA TYR A 130 -2.19 3.26 2.62
C TYR A 130 -3.16 2.26 1.97
N TRP A 131 -2.65 1.27 1.24
CA TRP A 131 -3.45 0.22 0.62
C TRP A 131 -4.29 -0.55 1.66
N THR A 132 -3.72 -0.84 2.84
CA THR A 132 -4.43 -1.55 3.91
C THR A 132 -5.59 -0.72 4.44
N LEU A 133 -5.39 0.60 4.64
CA LEU A 133 -6.44 1.53 5.07
C LEU A 133 -7.54 1.66 4.01
N LYS A 134 -7.16 1.77 2.73
CA LYS A 134 -8.13 1.81 1.62
C LYS A 134 -8.95 0.53 1.54
N THR A 135 -8.29 -0.62 1.67
CA THR A 135 -8.96 -1.93 1.73
C THR A 135 -9.85 -2.06 2.97
N ALA A 136 -9.54 -1.38 4.06
CA ALA A 136 -10.41 -1.30 5.26
C ALA A 136 -11.59 -0.32 5.10
N GLY A 137 -11.73 0.35 3.95
CA GLY A 137 -12.86 1.22 3.61
C GLY A 137 -12.63 2.72 3.86
N LEU A 138 -11.42 3.16 4.20
CA LEU A 138 -11.11 4.59 4.34
C LEU A 138 -10.96 5.25 2.95
N GLN A 139 -11.46 6.48 2.81
CA GLN A 139 -11.58 7.14 1.51
C GLN A 139 -10.55 8.26 1.30
N GLN A 140 -10.29 9.08 2.31
CA GLN A 140 -9.39 10.22 2.22
C GLN A 140 -8.00 9.85 2.77
N LEU A 141 -7.15 9.34 1.90
CA LEU A 141 -5.82 8.84 2.25
C LEU A 141 -4.72 9.60 1.49
N ALA A 142 -3.57 9.80 2.13
CA ALA A 142 -2.38 10.34 1.49
C ALA A 142 -1.09 9.74 2.05
N VAL A 143 -0.02 9.81 1.25
CA VAL A 143 1.37 9.51 1.66
C VAL A 143 2.19 10.79 1.50
N VAL A 144 3.15 11.03 2.39
CA VAL A 144 4.11 12.13 2.25
C VAL A 144 5.26 11.69 1.37
N ASP A 145 5.43 12.32 0.21
CA ASP A 145 6.56 12.06 -0.69
C ASP A 145 7.89 12.47 -0.02
N GLY A 146 8.81 11.52 0.10
CA GLY A 146 10.06 11.68 0.85
C GLY A 146 9.90 11.66 2.38
N GLY A 147 8.71 11.36 2.90
CA GLY A 147 8.45 11.04 4.31
C GLY A 147 8.88 12.10 5.31
N PHE A 148 9.26 11.64 6.51
CA PHE A 148 9.72 12.52 7.60
C PHE A 148 11.01 13.30 7.27
N LEU A 149 11.91 12.71 6.48
CA LEU A 149 13.13 13.42 6.08
C LEU A 149 12.83 14.64 5.19
N ALA A 150 11.86 14.53 4.26
CA ALA A 150 11.41 15.66 3.46
C ALA A 150 10.77 16.76 4.34
N TRP A 151 9.97 16.38 5.35
CA TRP A 151 9.41 17.30 6.33
C TRP A 151 10.50 18.06 7.10
N LYS A 152 11.50 17.32 7.60
CA LYS A 152 12.63 17.86 8.33
C LYS A 152 13.50 18.77 7.46
N GLN A 153 13.78 18.37 6.21
CA GLN A 153 14.55 19.19 5.25
C GLN A 153 13.85 20.50 4.88
N ALA A 154 12.52 20.51 4.87
CA ALA A 154 11.73 21.71 4.67
C ALA A 154 11.74 22.67 5.89
N GLY A 155 12.42 22.32 7.00
CA GLY A 155 12.49 23.12 8.22
C GLY A 155 11.16 23.21 8.96
N LEU A 156 10.26 22.27 8.77
CA LEU A 156 8.91 22.28 9.33
C LEU A 156 8.89 21.80 10.80
N PRO A 157 7.85 22.15 11.58
CA PRO A 157 7.80 21.89 13.02
C PRO A 157 7.92 20.40 13.38
N ILE A 158 8.69 20.10 14.42
CA ILE A 158 8.86 18.75 14.99
C ILE A 158 8.48 18.78 16.46
N SER A 159 7.76 17.76 16.93
CA SER A 159 7.36 17.54 18.32
C SER A 159 7.94 16.23 18.87
N LYS A 160 8.00 16.14 20.20
CA LYS A 160 8.23 14.91 20.97
C LYS A 160 7.05 14.59 21.88
N GLU A 161 5.99 15.37 21.80
CA GLU A 161 4.80 15.21 22.64
C GLU A 161 3.97 14.01 22.12
N VAL A 162 3.70 13.05 22.99
CA VAL A 162 2.91 11.86 22.65
C VAL A 162 1.47 12.26 22.39
N THR A 163 1.02 12.06 21.17
CA THR A 163 -0.36 12.29 20.76
C THR A 163 -1.24 11.14 21.26
N LYS A 164 -2.35 11.48 21.89
CA LYS A 164 -3.39 10.53 22.32
C LYS A 164 -4.67 10.79 21.53
N VAL A 165 -5.34 9.71 21.15
CA VAL A 165 -6.62 9.76 20.45
C VAL A 165 -7.63 8.87 21.16
N SER A 166 -8.90 9.26 21.13
CA SER A 166 -10.00 8.40 21.58
C SER A 166 -10.32 7.37 20.50
N PRO A 167 -10.46 6.09 20.85
CA PRO A 167 -10.84 5.08 19.87
C PRO A 167 -12.16 5.42 19.17
N SER A 168 -12.25 5.12 17.89
CA SER A 168 -13.51 5.19 17.14
C SER A 168 -14.33 3.91 17.30
N SER A 169 -15.56 3.94 16.78
CA SER A 169 -16.43 2.76 16.68
C SER A 169 -16.54 2.23 15.25
N TYR A 170 -15.69 2.67 14.34
CA TYR A 170 -15.75 2.32 12.92
C TYR A 170 -15.45 0.83 12.68
N PRO A 171 -16.40 0.04 12.13
CA PRO A 171 -16.15 -1.34 11.76
C PRO A 171 -15.45 -1.36 10.39
N ALA A 172 -14.17 -1.67 10.37
CA ALA A 172 -13.46 -1.84 9.10
C ALA A 172 -14.13 -2.95 8.25
N THR A 173 -14.37 -2.65 6.98
CA THR A 173 -14.98 -3.62 6.04
C THR A 173 -14.01 -3.85 4.90
N ILE A 174 -13.59 -5.11 4.69
CA ILE A 174 -12.63 -5.46 3.64
C ILE A 174 -13.26 -5.24 2.27
N GLN A 175 -12.69 -4.31 1.50
CA GLN A 175 -13.05 -4.00 0.13
C GLN A 175 -12.24 -4.90 -0.81
N ALA A 176 -12.92 -5.77 -1.56
CA ALA A 176 -12.27 -6.74 -2.45
C ALA A 176 -11.72 -6.12 -3.76
N ASP A 177 -12.08 -4.89 -4.05
CA ASP A 177 -11.72 -4.24 -5.32
C ASP A 177 -10.20 -4.08 -5.49
N TRP A 178 -9.48 -3.89 -4.38
CA TRP A 178 -8.02 -3.68 -4.39
C TRP A 178 -7.21 -4.88 -3.89
N LEU A 179 -7.90 -5.96 -3.47
CA LEU A 179 -7.27 -7.16 -2.91
C LEU A 179 -7.35 -8.31 -3.91
N ALA A 180 -6.25 -9.02 -4.14
CA ALA A 180 -6.22 -10.30 -4.79
C ALA A 180 -5.75 -11.37 -3.80
N SER A 181 -6.53 -12.43 -3.60
CA SER A 181 -6.11 -13.62 -2.85
C SER A 181 -5.29 -14.55 -3.74
N THR A 182 -4.62 -15.55 -3.15
CA THR A 182 -3.92 -16.60 -3.88
C THR A 182 -4.82 -17.29 -4.91
N ASN A 183 -6.07 -17.59 -4.53
CA ASN A 183 -7.05 -18.19 -5.43
C ASN A 183 -7.45 -17.24 -6.58
N ASP A 184 -7.60 -15.94 -6.33
CA ASP A 184 -7.89 -14.97 -7.38
C ASP A 184 -6.75 -14.92 -8.40
N VAL A 185 -5.49 -14.92 -7.93
CA VAL A 185 -4.31 -14.90 -8.80
C VAL A 185 -4.22 -16.20 -9.62
N GLU A 186 -4.48 -17.36 -9.00
CA GLU A 186 -4.49 -18.66 -9.71
C GLU A 186 -5.53 -18.67 -10.82
N GLN A 187 -6.72 -18.13 -10.57
CA GLN A 187 -7.78 -18.01 -11.58
C GLN A 187 -7.45 -17.01 -12.70
N GLN A 188 -6.53 -16.10 -12.49
CA GLN A 188 -6.07 -15.11 -13.48
C GLN A 188 -4.91 -15.63 -14.35
N LEU A 189 -4.29 -16.75 -14.01
CA LEU A 189 -3.23 -17.34 -14.84
C LEU A 189 -3.71 -17.56 -16.28
N ASN A 190 -2.87 -17.16 -17.24
CA ASN A 190 -3.13 -17.31 -18.68
C ASN A 190 -4.36 -16.54 -19.23
N ARG A 191 -4.94 -15.61 -18.49
CA ARG A 191 -5.99 -14.74 -19.02
C ARG A 191 -5.36 -13.59 -19.80
N SER A 192 -5.79 -13.40 -21.04
CA SER A 192 -5.25 -12.37 -21.94
C SER A 192 -5.54 -10.94 -21.51
N ASN A 193 -6.55 -10.72 -20.65
CA ASN A 193 -6.94 -9.41 -20.12
C ASN A 193 -6.35 -9.13 -18.74
N THR A 194 -5.45 -9.98 -18.23
CA THR A 194 -4.80 -9.82 -16.93
C THR A 194 -3.30 -9.69 -17.08
N LYS A 195 -2.72 -8.77 -16.34
CA LYS A 195 -1.28 -8.58 -16.17
C LYS A 195 -0.89 -8.94 -14.73
N LEU A 196 0.02 -9.90 -14.56
CA LEU A 196 0.67 -10.21 -13.29
C LEU A 196 2.00 -9.47 -13.27
N LEU A 197 2.19 -8.52 -12.33
CA LEU A 197 3.31 -7.60 -12.31
C LEU A 197 4.20 -7.87 -11.11
N ASP A 198 5.40 -8.40 -11.36
CA ASP A 198 6.42 -8.66 -10.34
C ASP A 198 7.18 -7.36 -10.02
N ALA A 199 6.99 -6.84 -8.81
CA ALA A 199 7.58 -5.58 -8.35
C ALA A 199 9.01 -5.72 -7.81
N ARG A 200 9.61 -6.91 -7.91
CA ARG A 200 10.92 -7.20 -7.32
C ARG A 200 12.06 -6.80 -8.27
N PRO A 201 13.27 -6.58 -7.72
CA PRO A 201 14.47 -6.50 -8.56
C PRO A 201 14.66 -7.74 -9.44
N GLU A 202 15.18 -7.56 -10.66
CA GLU A 202 15.37 -8.57 -11.68
C GLU A 202 15.97 -9.90 -11.15
N ALA A 203 16.95 -9.83 -10.23
CA ALA A 203 17.55 -11.04 -9.65
C ALA A 203 16.55 -11.94 -8.89
N PHE A 204 15.46 -11.38 -8.36
CA PHE A 204 14.38 -12.15 -7.75
C PHE A 204 13.48 -12.75 -8.82
N PHE A 205 13.13 -11.97 -9.83
CA PHE A 205 12.33 -12.42 -10.98
C PHE A 205 13.00 -13.59 -11.69
N LEU A 206 14.31 -13.51 -11.94
CA LEU A 206 15.11 -14.55 -12.59
C LEU A 206 15.44 -15.76 -11.69
N GLY A 207 14.92 -15.78 -10.45
CA GLY A 207 15.15 -16.87 -9.50
C GLY A 207 16.58 -17.00 -9.00
N GLU A 208 17.35 -15.92 -9.03
CA GLU A 208 18.72 -15.86 -8.51
C GLU A 208 18.78 -15.45 -7.03
N LYS A 209 17.72 -14.79 -6.56
CA LYS A 209 17.47 -14.44 -5.17
C LYS A 209 16.04 -14.79 -4.78
N TRP A 210 15.81 -15.00 -3.48
CA TRP A 210 14.48 -15.20 -2.91
C TRP A 210 14.40 -14.70 -1.49
N HIS A 211 13.20 -14.47 -1.00
CA HIS A 211 12.94 -14.12 0.40
C HIS A 211 13.07 -15.36 1.28
N GLY A 212 13.66 -15.21 2.48
CA GLY A 212 13.91 -16.35 3.38
C GLY A 212 12.68 -17.18 3.78
N ALA A 213 11.49 -16.56 3.79
CA ALA A 213 10.24 -17.27 4.04
C ALA A 213 9.63 -17.92 2.78
N ALA A 214 10.13 -17.64 1.57
CA ALA A 214 9.64 -18.28 0.35
C ALA A 214 10.20 -19.69 0.20
N ALA A 215 9.36 -20.64 -0.20
CA ALA A 215 9.75 -22.04 -0.37
C ALA A 215 10.68 -22.29 -1.57
N LYS A 216 10.60 -21.43 -2.60
CA LYS A 216 11.40 -21.54 -3.84
C LYS A 216 11.68 -20.17 -4.43
N PRO A 217 12.83 -19.97 -5.13
CA PRO A 217 13.06 -18.83 -6.00
C PRO A 217 12.27 -18.94 -7.32
N GLY A 218 12.16 -17.84 -8.04
CA GLY A 218 11.41 -17.72 -9.30
C GLY A 218 10.27 -16.71 -9.16
N THR A 219 9.39 -16.70 -10.14
CA THR A 219 8.23 -15.79 -10.21
C THR A 219 6.93 -16.55 -10.49
N ILE A 220 5.77 -15.91 -10.40
CA ILE A 220 4.48 -16.48 -10.82
C ILE A 220 4.54 -16.69 -12.33
N SER A 221 4.06 -17.86 -12.80
CA SER A 221 4.06 -18.14 -14.24
C SER A 221 3.31 -17.10 -15.06
N GLY A 222 3.95 -16.62 -16.13
CA GLY A 222 3.40 -15.61 -17.02
C GLY A 222 3.44 -14.18 -16.48
N ALA A 223 4.17 -13.91 -15.39
CA ALA A 223 4.33 -12.56 -14.87
C ALA A 223 5.31 -11.73 -15.68
N ASP A 224 5.02 -10.42 -15.78
CA ASP A 224 5.94 -9.41 -16.30
C ASP A 224 6.83 -8.86 -15.17
N ASP A 225 8.09 -8.59 -15.49
CA ASP A 225 9.05 -7.94 -14.57
C ASP A 225 8.90 -6.42 -14.64
N PHE A 226 8.66 -5.80 -13.50
CA PHE A 226 8.72 -4.36 -13.35
C PHE A 226 9.18 -3.97 -11.94
N ASP A 227 10.49 -3.81 -11.78
CA ASP A 227 11.10 -3.38 -10.50
C ASP A 227 10.48 -2.05 -10.02
N ASN A 228 9.87 -2.07 -8.83
CA ASN A 228 9.25 -0.91 -8.21
C ASN A 228 10.18 0.31 -8.07
N LYS A 229 11.49 0.11 -8.08
CA LYS A 229 12.49 1.18 -8.03
C LYS A 229 12.42 2.13 -9.22
N GLN A 230 11.86 1.68 -10.34
CA GLN A 230 11.73 2.51 -11.56
C GLN A 230 10.79 3.71 -11.37
N TRP A 231 9.90 3.68 -10.38
CA TRP A 231 9.01 4.80 -10.07
C TRP A 231 9.71 5.99 -9.42
N PHE A 232 10.97 5.84 -8.99
CA PHE A 232 11.65 6.82 -8.15
C PHE A 232 12.78 7.55 -8.87
N ARG A 233 12.93 8.84 -8.57
CA ARG A 233 14.00 9.70 -9.07
C ARG A 233 15.37 9.12 -8.68
N SER A 234 16.13 8.68 -9.66
CA SER A 234 17.45 8.07 -9.44
C SER A 234 17.44 6.92 -8.41
N GLY A 235 16.30 6.24 -8.26
CA GLY A 235 16.10 5.17 -7.27
C GLY A 235 16.18 5.61 -5.81
N GLY A 236 15.97 6.90 -5.54
CA GLY A 236 15.89 7.50 -4.20
C GLY A 236 14.51 7.38 -3.57
N PRO A 237 14.18 8.24 -2.57
CA PRO A 237 12.90 8.15 -1.86
C PRO A 237 11.75 8.92 -2.51
N LEU A 238 12.01 9.77 -3.51
CA LEU A 238 11.00 10.61 -4.14
C LEU A 238 10.48 9.98 -5.42
N LEU A 239 9.17 9.95 -5.59
CA LEU A 239 8.55 9.51 -6.84
C LEU A 239 8.90 10.45 -8.00
N GLU A 240 8.92 9.91 -9.21
CA GLU A 240 9.02 10.69 -10.44
C GLU A 240 7.82 11.65 -10.58
N ALA A 241 7.99 12.66 -11.43
CA ALA A 241 6.89 13.58 -11.75
C ALA A 241 5.74 12.83 -12.45
N PRO A 242 4.48 13.26 -12.30
CA PRO A 242 3.30 12.56 -12.85
C PRO A 242 3.43 12.25 -14.34
N GLU A 243 3.98 13.16 -15.14
CA GLU A 243 4.16 13.01 -16.58
C GLU A 243 5.17 11.89 -16.89
N ARG A 244 6.21 11.76 -16.04
CA ARG A 244 7.19 10.69 -16.18
C ARG A 244 6.61 9.34 -15.77
N LEU A 245 5.78 9.30 -14.71
CA LEU A 245 5.08 8.08 -14.29
C LEU A 245 4.15 7.58 -15.40
N GLN A 246 3.38 8.46 -16.04
CA GLN A 246 2.55 8.10 -17.20
C GLN A 246 3.38 7.58 -18.36
N THR A 247 4.52 8.20 -18.64
CA THR A 247 5.45 7.74 -19.68
C THR A 247 5.95 6.32 -19.39
N LEU A 248 6.32 6.02 -18.15
CA LEU A 248 6.74 4.68 -17.73
C LEU A 248 5.64 3.64 -17.89
N VAL A 249 4.40 3.99 -17.55
CA VAL A 249 3.22 3.12 -17.75
C VAL A 249 3.07 2.75 -19.22
N GLN A 250 3.09 3.74 -20.12
CA GLN A 250 2.91 3.53 -21.56
C GLN A 250 4.10 2.74 -22.17
N GLN A 251 5.33 3.09 -21.81
CA GLN A 251 6.53 2.43 -22.34
C GLN A 251 6.63 0.95 -21.97
N ASN A 252 6.08 0.56 -20.83
CA ASN A 252 6.07 -0.80 -20.33
C ASN A 252 4.72 -1.51 -20.55
N GLY A 253 3.76 -0.87 -21.23
CA GLY A 253 2.45 -1.44 -21.51
C GLY A 253 1.67 -1.85 -20.26
N LEU A 254 1.82 -1.09 -19.16
CA LEU A 254 1.19 -1.42 -17.88
C LEU A 254 -0.31 -1.10 -17.86
N ASP A 255 -0.78 -0.29 -18.82
CA ASP A 255 -2.17 0.14 -19.03
C ASP A 255 -2.95 -0.74 -20.03
N GLN A 256 -2.37 -1.83 -20.51
CA GLN A 256 -2.95 -2.63 -21.60
C GLN A 256 -3.89 -3.75 -21.12
N ALA A 257 -4.03 -3.94 -19.82
CA ALA A 257 -4.86 -5.00 -19.25
C ALA A 257 -6.05 -4.42 -18.48
N GLU A 258 -7.17 -5.13 -18.47
CA GLU A 258 -8.35 -4.77 -17.65
C GLU A 258 -8.07 -4.98 -16.15
N VAL A 259 -7.26 -5.99 -15.83
CA VAL A 259 -6.87 -6.31 -14.46
C VAL A 259 -5.35 -6.37 -14.36
N THR A 260 -4.78 -5.59 -13.45
CA THR A 260 -3.36 -5.69 -13.11
C THR A 260 -3.21 -6.14 -11.66
N VAL A 261 -2.51 -7.25 -11.43
CA VAL A 261 -2.22 -7.75 -10.08
C VAL A 261 -0.74 -7.55 -9.79
N SER A 262 -0.43 -6.65 -8.87
CA SER A 262 0.95 -6.46 -8.41
C SER A 262 1.28 -7.40 -7.27
N PHE A 263 2.45 -8.03 -7.33
CA PHE A 263 3.00 -8.89 -6.29
C PHE A 263 4.51 -8.69 -6.12
N CYS A 264 5.07 -9.19 -5.02
CA CYS A 264 6.52 -9.21 -4.79
C CYS A 264 6.92 -10.42 -3.94
N ASN A 265 7.67 -10.26 -2.84
CA ASN A 265 7.90 -11.34 -1.88
C ASN A 265 6.78 -11.44 -0.83
N THR A 266 6.34 -10.28 -0.28
CA THR A 266 5.45 -10.16 0.87
C THR A 266 4.51 -8.94 0.75
N GLY A 267 4.19 -8.48 -0.46
CA GLY A 267 3.30 -7.34 -0.72
C GLY A 267 3.82 -5.98 -0.25
N HIS A 268 5.12 -5.84 -0.04
CA HIS A 268 5.75 -4.59 0.40
C HIS A 268 6.09 -3.70 -0.82
N TRP A 269 6.98 -4.15 -1.70
CA TRP A 269 7.32 -3.43 -2.93
C TRP A 269 6.16 -3.37 -3.92
N ALA A 270 5.37 -4.43 -3.97
CA ALA A 270 4.18 -4.49 -4.81
C ALA A 270 3.14 -3.41 -4.48
N ALA A 271 3.07 -2.96 -3.22
CA ALA A 271 2.21 -1.87 -2.82
C ALA A 271 2.61 -0.54 -3.48
N THR A 272 3.89 -0.34 -3.80
CA THR A 272 4.35 0.84 -4.57
C THR A 272 3.79 0.80 -5.98
N ASN A 273 3.90 -0.34 -6.70
CA ASN A 273 3.33 -0.47 -8.05
C ASN A 273 1.81 -0.22 -8.00
N TRP A 274 1.12 -0.82 -7.03
CA TRP A 274 -0.31 -0.60 -6.84
C TRP A 274 -0.62 0.88 -6.60
N PHE A 275 0.10 1.55 -5.70
CA PHE A 275 -0.11 2.96 -5.36
C PHE A 275 0.10 3.88 -6.55
N VAL A 276 1.18 3.68 -7.30
CA VAL A 276 1.45 4.52 -8.48
C VAL A 276 0.40 4.30 -9.56
N LEU A 277 0.09 3.06 -9.91
CA LEU A 277 -0.87 2.75 -10.97
C LEU A 277 -2.29 3.17 -10.57
N SER A 278 -2.77 2.79 -9.39
CA SER A 278 -4.15 3.06 -8.95
C SER A 278 -4.35 4.51 -8.52
N GLU A 279 -3.47 5.05 -7.64
CA GLU A 279 -3.75 6.30 -6.94
C GLU A 279 -3.14 7.52 -7.63
N VAL A 280 -1.98 7.38 -8.28
CA VAL A 280 -1.29 8.52 -8.91
C VAL A 280 -1.63 8.61 -10.39
N VAL A 281 -1.62 7.50 -11.11
CA VAL A 281 -1.97 7.43 -12.54
C VAL A 281 -3.48 7.32 -12.76
N GLY A 282 -4.22 6.74 -11.80
CA GLY A 282 -5.67 6.60 -11.86
C GLY A 282 -6.14 5.42 -12.70
N GLN A 283 -5.33 4.37 -12.84
CA GLN A 283 -5.70 3.16 -13.55
C GLN A 283 -6.69 2.33 -12.73
N GLU A 284 -7.80 1.94 -13.36
CA GLU A 284 -8.78 1.02 -12.78
C GLU A 284 -8.30 -0.43 -12.83
N GLY A 285 -8.93 -1.30 -12.03
CA GLY A 285 -8.66 -2.75 -12.04
C GLY A 285 -7.30 -3.17 -11.46
N VAL A 286 -6.59 -2.27 -10.75
CA VAL A 286 -5.30 -2.59 -10.12
C VAL A 286 -5.52 -3.20 -8.75
N LYS A 287 -4.99 -4.42 -8.55
CA LYS A 287 -5.07 -5.16 -7.29
C LYS A 287 -3.68 -5.45 -6.72
N LEU A 288 -3.60 -5.56 -5.41
CA LEU A 288 -2.42 -6.04 -4.71
C LEU A 288 -2.64 -7.49 -4.26
N TYR A 289 -1.69 -8.36 -4.57
CA TYR A 289 -1.58 -9.69 -3.97
C TYR A 289 -0.59 -9.61 -2.80
N PRO A 290 -1.09 -9.49 -1.55
CA PRO A 290 -0.23 -9.15 -0.42
C PRO A 290 0.65 -10.31 0.05
N GLU A 291 0.19 -11.56 0.01
CA GLU A 291 0.94 -12.75 0.41
C GLU A 291 2.07 -13.07 -0.56
N SER A 292 1.90 -12.76 -1.84
CA SER A 292 2.94 -12.77 -2.86
C SER A 292 3.72 -14.11 -2.96
N MET A 293 5.02 -14.05 -3.27
CA MET A 293 5.84 -15.26 -3.50
C MET A 293 6.02 -16.14 -2.26
N VAL A 294 5.90 -15.60 -1.05
CA VAL A 294 5.96 -16.42 0.17
C VAL A 294 4.83 -17.45 0.17
N GLU A 295 3.59 -17.00 0.01
CA GLU A 295 2.44 -17.89 -0.05
C GLU A 295 2.42 -18.72 -1.34
N TRP A 296 2.63 -18.08 -2.50
CA TRP A 296 2.57 -18.72 -3.80
C TRP A 296 3.51 -19.93 -3.91
N SER A 297 4.77 -19.75 -3.50
CA SER A 297 5.77 -20.82 -3.56
C SER A 297 5.53 -21.91 -2.53
N ALA A 298 4.96 -21.58 -1.36
CA ALA A 298 4.58 -22.54 -0.32
C ALA A 298 3.38 -23.41 -0.76
N ALA A 299 2.41 -22.82 -1.47
CA ALA A 299 1.27 -23.51 -2.05
C ALA A 299 1.64 -24.42 -3.23
N GLY A 300 2.87 -24.34 -3.73
CA GLY A 300 3.35 -25.19 -4.84
C GLY A 300 2.75 -24.84 -6.20
N LEU A 301 2.21 -23.64 -6.35
CA LEU A 301 1.54 -23.15 -7.55
C LEU A 301 2.51 -22.92 -8.72
N PRO A 302 2.02 -22.75 -9.98
CA PRO A 302 2.86 -22.62 -11.17
C PRO A 302 3.85 -21.45 -11.09
N MET A 303 5.12 -21.72 -11.36
CA MET A 303 6.21 -20.74 -11.30
C MET A 303 7.12 -20.84 -12.51
N ASP A 304 7.60 -19.69 -12.97
CA ASP A 304 8.67 -19.54 -13.95
C ASP A 304 10.00 -19.19 -13.28
N ASN A 305 11.10 -19.30 -14.03
CA ASN A 305 12.45 -18.97 -13.59
C ASN A 305 12.92 -19.76 -12.34
N VAL A 306 12.31 -20.91 -12.06
CA VAL A 306 12.76 -21.78 -10.98
C VAL A 306 14.08 -22.44 -11.39
N PRO A 307 15.19 -22.23 -10.63
CA PRO A 307 16.48 -22.81 -10.99
C PRO A 307 16.46 -24.34 -10.90
N GLY A 308 17.14 -24.98 -11.85
CA GLY A 308 17.35 -26.43 -11.80
C GLY A 308 18.14 -26.85 -10.54
N ARG A 309 18.04 -28.13 -10.16
CA ARG A 309 18.56 -28.68 -8.89
C ARG A 309 20.02 -28.30 -8.57
N LEU A 310 20.91 -28.30 -9.57
CA LEU A 310 22.32 -27.97 -9.38
C LEU A 310 22.52 -26.48 -9.11
N LYS A 311 21.85 -25.60 -9.91
CA LYS A 311 21.89 -24.14 -9.68
C LYS A 311 21.27 -23.79 -8.32
N TRP A 312 20.18 -24.45 -7.94
CA TRP A 312 19.57 -24.29 -6.64
C TRP A 312 20.54 -24.65 -5.48
N ALA A 313 21.17 -25.81 -5.51
CA ALA A 313 22.12 -26.24 -4.49
C ALA A 313 23.27 -25.24 -4.32
N TRP A 314 23.80 -24.73 -5.45
CA TRP A 314 24.84 -23.69 -5.46
C TRP A 314 24.35 -22.35 -4.88
N LEU A 315 23.16 -21.89 -5.26
CA LEU A 315 22.56 -20.66 -4.73
C LEU A 315 22.29 -20.75 -3.22
N ASN A 316 21.77 -21.87 -2.73
CA ASN A 316 21.57 -22.10 -1.30
C ASN A 316 22.87 -22.04 -0.52
N THR A 317 23.94 -22.66 -1.03
CA THR A 317 25.25 -22.62 -0.40
C THR A 317 25.79 -21.19 -0.36
N LYS A 318 25.68 -20.44 -1.46
CA LYS A 318 26.11 -19.05 -1.54
C LYS A 318 25.33 -18.16 -0.55
N GLN A 319 24.01 -18.31 -0.47
CA GLN A 319 23.17 -17.53 0.44
C GLN A 319 23.46 -17.85 1.92
N TRP A 320 23.73 -19.12 2.21
CA TRP A 320 24.14 -19.52 3.57
C TRP A 320 25.44 -18.82 3.97
N PHE A 321 26.45 -18.81 3.10
CA PHE A 321 27.71 -18.10 3.35
C PHE A 321 27.50 -16.59 3.57
N THR A 322 26.68 -15.93 2.75
CA THR A 322 26.40 -14.47 2.86
C THR A 322 25.64 -14.09 4.12
N ASN A 323 24.85 -15.02 4.67
CA ASN A 323 24.08 -14.79 5.90
C ASN A 323 24.83 -15.17 7.18
N THR A 324 25.95 -15.88 7.07
CA THR A 324 26.70 -16.42 8.22
C THR A 324 28.01 -15.64 8.46
N PHE A 325 28.54 -14.97 7.47
CA PHE A 325 29.74 -14.14 7.49
C PHE A 325 29.49 -12.75 6.93
#